data_464469ddb50e120a9002ffbaa6ea0202
#
_entry.id   464469ddb50e120a9002ffbaa6ea0202
#
_cell.length_a   1.000
_cell.length_b   1.000
_cell.length_c   1.000
_cell.angle_alpha   90.00
_cell.angle_beta   90.00
_cell.angle_gamma   90.00
#
_symmetry.space_group_name_H-M   'P 1'
#
loop_
_entity.id
_entity.type
_entity.pdbx_description
1 polymer ?
#
loop_
_entity_poly.entity_id
_entity_poly.type
_entity_poly.pdbx_seq_one_letter_code
_entity_poly.pdbx_strand_id
1 'polypeptide(L)'
;AIVVSHHHGRLPFAIAPLQVLPLIKDVLGDSDIKIFVDCGMDTGYDAYKALALGADGVSVGRGILSPLLKEGKDGVVNKMKKMNEELQEMMMYTGVKDVKHFDKTVLHY
;
A
#
# COMPACT_ATOMS: atom_id res chain seq x y z
N ALA A 1 -13.61 -1.81 9.03
CA ALA A 1 -12.42 -1.34 8.30
C ALA A 1 -12.61 0.10 7.82
N ILE A 2 -11.51 0.79 7.60
CA ILE A 2 -11.49 2.11 6.95
C ILE A 2 -10.52 2.09 5.77
N VAL A 3 -10.72 3.00 4.82
CA VAL A 3 -9.81 3.22 3.71
C VAL A 3 -9.26 4.63 3.79
N VAL A 4 -7.94 4.76 3.90
CA VAL A 4 -7.25 6.04 3.89
C VAL A 4 -7.01 6.42 2.43
N SER A 5 -7.76 7.41 1.93
CA SER A 5 -7.81 7.76 0.52
C SER A 5 -8.08 9.25 0.31
N HIS A 6 -7.51 9.83 -0.75
CA HIS A 6 -7.90 11.16 -1.24
C HIS A 6 -8.45 11.12 -2.67
N HIS A 7 -8.84 9.93 -3.15
CA HIS A 7 -9.40 9.72 -4.50
C HIS A 7 -8.56 10.34 -5.64
N HIS A 8 -7.24 10.16 -5.60
CA HIS A 8 -6.29 10.74 -6.57
C HIS A 8 -6.39 12.27 -6.71
N GLY A 9 -6.47 12.95 -5.58
CA GLY A 9 -6.49 14.41 -5.57
C GLY A 9 -7.84 15.03 -5.95
N ARG A 10 -8.93 14.26 -5.92
CA ARG A 10 -10.28 14.82 -6.03
C ARG A 10 -10.57 15.84 -4.94
N LEU A 11 -9.98 15.64 -3.78
CA LEU A 11 -10.03 16.61 -2.69
C LEU A 11 -8.83 17.56 -2.83
N PRO A 12 -9.05 18.83 -3.17
CA PRO A 12 -7.97 19.81 -3.30
C PRO A 12 -7.17 19.91 -1.99
N PHE A 13 -5.86 19.99 -2.12
CA PHE A 13 -4.93 20.12 -0.98
C PHE A 13 -4.96 18.97 0.04
N ALA A 14 -5.58 17.84 -0.28
CA ALA A 14 -5.55 16.67 0.59
C ALA A 14 -4.12 16.17 0.78
N ILE A 15 -3.78 15.84 2.01
CA ILE A 15 -2.51 15.21 2.36
C ILE A 15 -2.48 13.79 1.77
N ALA A 16 -1.32 13.38 1.28
CA ALA A 16 -1.16 12.03 0.73
C ALA A 16 -1.48 10.94 1.78
N PRO A 17 -2.21 9.87 1.41
CA PRO A 17 -2.63 8.85 2.35
C PRO A 17 -1.52 8.25 3.20
N LEU A 18 -0.33 8.01 2.65
CA LEU A 18 0.81 7.50 3.41
C LEU A 18 1.33 8.48 4.47
N GLN A 19 1.14 9.79 4.28
CA GLN A 19 1.53 10.80 5.28
C GLN A 19 0.52 10.89 6.43
N VAL A 20 -0.76 10.63 6.16
CA VAL A 20 -1.82 10.64 7.17
C VAL A 20 -1.91 9.32 7.93
N LEU A 21 -1.54 8.22 7.31
CA LEU A 21 -1.68 6.88 7.86
C LEU A 21 -1.10 6.72 9.28
N PRO A 22 0.12 7.20 9.59
CA PRO A 22 0.66 7.09 10.96
C PRO A 22 -0.21 7.80 11.99
N LEU A 23 -0.74 8.98 11.68
CA LEU A 23 -1.61 9.74 12.58
C LEU A 23 -2.92 9.00 12.85
N ILE A 24 -3.52 8.41 11.80
CA ILE A 24 -4.73 7.58 11.94
C ILE A 24 -4.44 6.35 12.80
N LYS A 25 -3.31 5.70 12.55
CA LYS A 25 -2.89 4.53 13.33
C LYS A 25 -2.72 4.85 14.81
N ASP A 26 -2.11 5.99 15.12
CA ASP A 26 -1.92 6.44 16.50
C ASP A 26 -3.25 6.71 17.20
N VAL A 27 -4.21 7.33 16.51
CA VAL A 27 -5.58 7.58 17.04
C VAL A 27 -6.34 6.27 17.29
N LEU A 28 -6.22 5.30 16.39
CA LEU A 28 -6.89 4.01 16.51
C LEU A 28 -6.28 3.11 17.59
N GLY A 29 -4.99 3.29 17.89
CA GLY A 29 -4.30 2.51 18.93
C GLY A 29 -4.46 1.00 18.72
N ASP A 30 -4.93 0.30 19.76
CA ASP A 30 -5.14 -1.15 19.76
C ASP A 30 -6.51 -1.57 19.20
N SER A 31 -7.19 -0.69 18.47
CA SER A 31 -8.49 -1.01 17.85
C SER A 31 -8.35 -2.13 16.83
N ASP A 32 -9.38 -3.00 16.76
CA ASP A 32 -9.49 -4.07 15.74
C ASP A 32 -9.88 -3.55 14.34
N ILE A 33 -10.03 -2.23 14.17
CA ILE A 33 -10.38 -1.62 12.88
C ILE A 33 -9.23 -1.84 11.90
N LYS A 34 -9.54 -2.51 10.78
CA LYS A 34 -8.59 -2.72 9.69
C LYS A 34 -8.43 -1.46 8.85
N ILE A 35 -7.20 -1.17 8.46
CA ILE A 35 -6.84 0.02 7.68
C ILE A 35 -6.34 -0.42 6.31
N PHE A 36 -7.01 0.03 5.27
CA PHE A 36 -6.55 -0.08 3.89
C PHE A 36 -6.10 1.27 3.38
N VAL A 37 -5.14 1.27 2.47
CA VAL A 37 -4.61 2.49 1.84
C VAL A 37 -4.67 2.36 0.33
N ASP A 38 -5.06 3.42 -0.34
CA ASP A 38 -5.00 3.53 -1.80
C ASP A 38 -4.28 4.81 -2.24
N CYS A 39 -4.41 5.16 -3.51
CA CYS A 39 -3.80 6.33 -4.14
C CYS A 39 -2.26 6.27 -4.20
N GLY A 40 -1.76 6.03 -5.39
CA GLY A 40 -0.34 5.94 -5.67
C GLY A 40 0.26 4.56 -5.36
N MET A 41 -0.57 3.56 -5.12
CA MET A 41 -0.13 2.17 -4.98
C MET A 41 0.05 1.55 -6.37
N ASP A 42 1.24 1.67 -6.93
CA ASP A 42 1.54 1.21 -8.29
C ASP A 42 2.60 0.11 -8.34
N THR A 43 3.40 -0.02 -7.31
CA THR A 43 4.47 -1.01 -7.18
C THR A 43 4.37 -1.79 -5.87
N GLY A 44 5.05 -2.94 -5.81
CA GLY A 44 5.23 -3.67 -4.55
C GLY A 44 6.01 -2.87 -3.50
N TYR A 45 6.87 -1.95 -3.94
CA TYR A 45 7.60 -1.04 -3.06
C TYR A 45 6.67 -0.03 -2.37
N ASP A 46 5.63 0.45 -3.07
CA ASP A 46 4.62 1.32 -2.46
C ASP A 46 3.79 0.54 -1.43
N ALA A 47 3.39 -0.67 -1.78
CA ALA A 47 2.70 -1.58 -0.85
C ALA A 47 3.55 -1.85 0.40
N TYR A 48 4.86 -2.10 0.22
CA TYR A 48 5.79 -2.29 1.33
C TYR A 48 5.76 -1.11 2.32
N LYS A 49 5.86 0.13 1.80
CA LYS A 49 5.83 1.34 2.63
C LYS A 49 4.53 1.45 3.42
N ALA A 50 3.39 1.21 2.77
CA ALA A 50 2.08 1.27 3.42
C ALA A 50 1.96 0.24 4.55
N LEU A 51 2.37 -1.00 4.31
CA LEU A 51 2.35 -2.07 5.32
C LEU A 51 3.30 -1.77 6.48
N ALA A 52 4.51 -1.26 6.19
CA ALA A 52 5.47 -0.87 7.21
C ALA A 52 4.97 0.31 8.07
N LEU A 53 4.15 1.20 7.52
CA LEU A 53 3.48 2.29 8.25
C LEU A 53 2.26 1.83 9.05
N GLY A 54 1.87 0.55 8.96
CA GLY A 54 0.82 -0.05 9.76
C GLY A 54 -0.52 -0.25 9.05
N ALA A 55 -0.56 -0.16 7.70
CA ALA A 55 -1.74 -0.61 6.97
C ALA A 55 -1.89 -2.14 7.06
N ASP A 56 -3.13 -2.62 7.05
CA ASP A 56 -3.43 -4.04 6.95
C ASP A 56 -3.46 -4.53 5.49
N GLY A 57 -3.58 -3.61 4.54
CA GLY A 57 -3.55 -3.90 3.12
C GLY A 57 -3.54 -2.65 2.26
N VAL A 58 -3.32 -2.85 0.97
CA VAL A 58 -3.34 -1.78 -0.03
C VAL A 58 -4.35 -2.08 -1.14
N SER A 59 -4.87 -1.04 -1.75
CA SER A 59 -5.77 -1.15 -2.90
C SER A 59 -5.13 -0.52 -4.13
N VAL A 60 -5.13 -1.26 -5.22
CA VAL A 60 -4.58 -0.82 -6.51
C VAL A 60 -5.72 -0.49 -7.45
N GLY A 61 -5.93 0.80 -7.69
CA GLY A 61 -6.99 1.28 -8.58
C GLY A 61 -6.49 1.47 -10.01
N ARG A 62 -6.14 2.70 -10.35
CA ARG A 62 -5.76 3.08 -11.73
C ARG A 62 -4.51 2.37 -12.25
N GLY A 63 -3.62 1.91 -11.38
CA GLY A 63 -2.42 1.17 -11.77
C GLY A 63 -2.69 -0.12 -12.56
N ILE A 64 -3.90 -0.67 -12.47
CA ILE A 64 -4.29 -1.85 -13.26
C ILE A 64 -4.96 -1.51 -14.60
N LEU A 65 -5.34 -0.25 -14.84
CA LEU A 65 -6.09 0.11 -16.05
C LEU A 65 -5.26 -0.08 -17.32
N SER A 66 -4.02 0.39 -17.32
CA SER A 66 -3.14 0.24 -18.50
C SER A 66 -2.85 -1.23 -18.83
N PRO A 67 -2.44 -2.09 -17.89
CA PRO A 67 -2.33 -3.53 -18.14
C PRO A 67 -3.63 -4.18 -18.61
N LEU A 68 -4.76 -3.81 -18.02
CA LEU A 68 -6.07 -4.32 -18.42
C LEU A 68 -6.42 -3.96 -19.87
N LEU A 69 -6.20 -2.71 -20.25
CA LEU A 69 -6.49 -2.24 -21.60
C LEU A 69 -5.57 -2.84 -22.68
N LYS A 70 -4.31 -3.12 -22.32
CA LYS A 70 -3.32 -3.66 -23.25
C LYS A 70 -3.40 -5.18 -23.43
N GLU A 71 -3.58 -5.90 -22.32
CA GLU A 71 -3.42 -7.36 -22.28
C GLU A 71 -4.60 -8.07 -21.59
N GLY A 72 -5.67 -7.34 -21.28
CA GLY A 72 -6.86 -7.89 -20.64
C GLY A 72 -6.56 -8.48 -19.25
N LYS A 73 -7.21 -9.59 -18.94
CA LYS A 73 -7.05 -10.29 -17.67
C LYS A 73 -5.59 -10.65 -17.36
N ASP A 74 -4.86 -11.11 -18.37
CA ASP A 74 -3.48 -11.57 -18.16
C ASP A 74 -2.55 -10.41 -17.79
N GLY A 75 -2.77 -9.21 -18.34
CA GLY A 75 -2.07 -8.00 -17.94
C GLY A 75 -2.26 -7.67 -16.47
N VAL A 76 -3.48 -7.78 -15.95
CA VAL A 76 -3.77 -7.55 -14.53
C VAL A 76 -3.09 -8.60 -13.66
N VAL A 77 -3.17 -9.87 -14.04
CA VAL A 77 -2.51 -10.98 -13.32
C VAL A 77 -0.99 -10.76 -13.26
N ASN A 78 -0.38 -10.41 -14.38
CA ASN A 78 1.06 -10.15 -14.46
C ASN A 78 1.47 -8.94 -13.62
N LYS A 79 0.67 -7.86 -13.62
CA LYS A 79 0.89 -6.68 -12.78
C LYS A 79 0.89 -7.06 -11.30
N MET A 80 -0.11 -7.83 -10.85
CA MET A 80 -0.21 -8.25 -9.44
C MET A 80 0.92 -9.19 -9.04
N LYS A 81 1.33 -10.11 -9.91
CA LYS A 81 2.51 -10.96 -9.67
C LYS A 81 3.76 -10.13 -9.49
N LYS A 82 4.01 -9.17 -10.39
CA LYS A 82 5.17 -8.28 -10.30
C LYS A 82 5.17 -7.48 -9.00
N MET A 83 4.04 -6.92 -8.59
CA MET A 83 3.94 -6.20 -7.32
C MET A 83 4.25 -7.12 -6.11
N ASN A 84 3.80 -8.36 -6.14
CA ASN A 84 4.13 -9.33 -5.09
C ASN A 84 5.63 -9.67 -5.07
N GLU A 85 6.27 -9.82 -6.22
CA GLU A 85 7.72 -10.05 -6.32
C GLU A 85 8.51 -8.87 -5.75
N GLU A 86 8.16 -7.64 -6.11
CA GLU A 86 8.77 -6.42 -5.59
C GLU A 86 8.59 -6.28 -4.06
N LEU A 87 7.39 -6.60 -3.55
CA LEU A 87 7.13 -6.63 -2.10
C LEU A 87 8.01 -7.65 -1.39
N GLN A 88 8.09 -8.87 -1.91
CA GLN A 88 8.94 -9.93 -1.35
C GLN A 88 10.42 -9.56 -1.39
N GLU A 89 10.88 -8.93 -2.47
CA GLU A 89 12.25 -8.44 -2.60
C GLU A 89 12.60 -7.47 -1.47
N MET A 90 11.74 -6.49 -1.21
CA MET A 90 11.96 -5.53 -0.12
C MET A 90 11.91 -6.19 1.26
N MET A 91 11.02 -7.15 1.46
CA MET A 91 10.97 -7.93 2.69
C MET A 91 12.27 -8.71 2.94
N MET A 92 12.85 -9.29 1.88
CA MET A 92 14.15 -9.97 1.99
C MET A 92 15.27 -9.01 2.36
N TYR A 93 15.36 -7.84 1.71
CA TYR A 93 16.40 -6.85 1.99
C TYR A 93 16.34 -6.28 3.39
N THR A 94 15.16 -6.22 3.99
CA THR A 94 14.93 -5.61 5.30
C THR A 94 14.74 -6.63 6.43
N GLY A 95 14.79 -7.93 6.13
CA GLY A 95 14.62 -8.99 7.11
C GLY A 95 13.20 -9.16 7.65
N VAL A 96 12.20 -8.65 6.92
CA VAL A 96 10.78 -8.80 7.28
C VAL A 96 10.29 -10.19 6.86
N LYS A 97 9.82 -11.00 7.81
CA LYS A 97 9.47 -12.41 7.56
C LYS A 97 8.09 -12.59 6.95
N ASP A 98 7.14 -11.74 7.30
CA ASP A 98 5.77 -11.81 6.78
C ASP A 98 5.08 -10.44 6.83
N VAL A 99 3.95 -10.32 6.13
CA VAL A 99 3.20 -9.05 5.97
C VAL A 99 2.47 -8.58 7.22
N LYS A 100 2.50 -9.32 8.31
CA LYS A 100 1.86 -8.95 9.59
C LYS A 100 2.86 -8.42 10.62
N HIS A 101 4.15 -8.56 10.37
CA HIS A 101 5.22 -8.26 11.34
C HIS A 101 6.22 -7.27 10.75
N PHE A 102 5.72 -6.11 10.32
CA PHE A 102 6.57 -5.00 9.90
C PHE A 102 7.06 -4.21 11.09
N ASP A 103 8.33 -3.81 11.04
CA ASP A 103 8.93 -2.86 11.97
C ASP A 103 9.10 -1.50 11.25
N LYS A 104 8.59 -0.43 11.88
CA LYS A 104 8.72 0.93 11.35
C LYS A 104 10.17 1.39 11.17
N THR A 105 11.12 0.75 11.84
CA THR A 105 12.56 1.07 11.72
C THR A 105 13.13 0.78 10.34
N VAL A 106 12.43 0.00 9.50
CA VAL A 106 12.82 -0.22 8.10
C VAL A 106 12.58 0.99 7.21
N LEU A 107 11.82 1.98 7.71
CA LEU A 107 11.53 3.21 6.99
C LEU A 107 12.44 4.34 7.44
N HIS A 108 12.90 5.12 6.47
CA HIS A 108 13.60 6.39 6.71
C HIS A 108 12.73 7.55 6.22
N TYR A 109 12.57 8.53 7.07
CA TYR A 109 11.81 9.74 6.77
C TYR A 109 12.74 10.92 6.59
#